data_cbd9eb7c622327fa0cd1f1d86f028276
#
_entry.id   cbd9eb7c622327fa0cd1f1d86f028276
#
_cell.length_a   1.000
_cell.length_b   1.000
_cell.length_c   1.000
_cell.angle_alpha   90.00
_cell.angle_beta   90.00
_cell.angle_gamma   90.00
#
_symmetry.space_group_name_H-M   'P 1'
#
loop_
_entity.id
_entity.type
_entity.pdbx_description
1 polymer ?
#
loop_
_entity_poly.entity_id
_entity_poly.type
_entity_poly.pdbx_seq_one_letter_code
_entity_poly.pdbx_strand_id
1 'polypeptide(L)'
;IKRKFGDSIRERKWGNKKKIVSLMAIVYNIHVIVRGGGENQFLILLVSLSFKSLKIDVCNRAFIIYYLSKQVIEMGKKFTQELWREIEDIYKSILSHPFLKGLTDGSLDENSFRFYVIQDALYLREFARTLSIAAAKSPREKWIMMFNEHSLGALKVERALHESFFRDFGLKKTDILNTPLAPTNLAYTSYLLAVAYSCPFSEIIGAVLPCYWIYWEVGKALVSKGSPNPLYQRWIDTYAGEEYSKIVEAVLTLTEEIARELKNAEKKAFKRHFVTTSRFEWMFWDMGFRCEQWPV
;
A
#
# COMPACT_ATOMS: atom_id res chain seq x y z
N ILE A 1 -9.27 31.56 1.85
CA ILE A 1 -10.10 30.98 2.91
C ILE A 1 -11.42 30.47 2.31
N LYS A 2 -12.20 31.28 1.57
CA LYS A 2 -13.44 30.85 0.89
C LYS A 2 -13.26 29.62 -0.02
N ARG A 3 -12.19 29.58 -0.82
CA ARG A 3 -11.90 28.44 -1.73
C ARG A 3 -11.60 27.12 -1.00
N LYS A 4 -11.23 27.17 0.28
CA LYS A 4 -10.84 25.98 1.05
C LYS A 4 -11.97 25.42 1.88
N PHE A 5 -12.93 26.26 2.30
CA PHE A 5 -14.04 25.87 3.19
C PHE A 5 -15.43 25.91 2.52
N GLY A 6 -15.51 26.32 1.25
CA GLY A 6 -16.73 26.38 0.46
C GLY A 6 -17.68 27.54 0.82
N ASP A 7 -18.74 27.69 0.03
CA ASP A 7 -19.76 28.75 0.21
C ASP A 7 -20.89 28.36 1.19
N SER A 8 -20.71 27.29 1.98
CA SER A 8 -21.78 26.76 2.83
C SER A 8 -22.04 27.55 4.10
N ILE A 9 -21.24 28.56 4.42
CA ILE A 9 -21.51 29.46 5.55
C ILE A 9 -22.30 30.67 5.08
N ARG A 10 -23.62 30.52 5.03
CA ARG A 10 -24.55 31.65 4.82
C ARG A 10 -24.94 32.23 6.16
N GLU A 11 -24.62 33.48 6.37
CA GLU A 11 -24.97 34.17 7.59
C GLU A 11 -26.09 35.20 7.34
N ARG A 12 -27.08 35.25 8.25
CA ARG A 12 -28.26 36.14 8.15
C ARG A 12 -28.02 37.56 8.68
N LYS A 13 -26.92 37.81 9.42
CA LYS A 13 -26.62 39.15 10.02
C LYS A 13 -25.17 39.57 9.83
N TRP A 14 -24.97 40.81 9.36
CA TRP A 14 -23.64 41.38 9.06
C TRP A 14 -22.67 41.49 10.26
N GLY A 15 -23.19 41.66 11.48
CA GLY A 15 -22.38 41.81 12.69
C GLY A 15 -21.52 40.59 13.04
N ASN A 16 -21.91 39.41 12.61
CA ASN A 16 -21.20 38.17 12.86
C ASN A 16 -20.14 37.80 11.78
N LYS A 17 -20.20 38.44 10.59
CA LYS A 17 -19.25 38.13 9.50
C LYS A 17 -17.80 38.41 9.86
N LYS A 18 -17.51 39.50 10.57
CA LYS A 18 -16.13 39.77 11.05
C LYS A 18 -15.63 38.71 12.01
N LYS A 19 -16.50 38.21 12.90
CA LYS A 19 -16.13 37.15 13.86
C LYS A 19 -15.88 35.82 13.16
N ILE A 20 -16.68 35.51 12.13
CA ILE A 20 -16.52 34.28 11.33
C ILE A 20 -15.24 34.35 10.49
N VAL A 21 -14.92 35.47 9.86
CA VAL A 21 -13.67 35.65 9.12
C VAL A 21 -12.45 35.52 10.03
N SER A 22 -12.51 36.09 11.24
CA SER A 22 -11.43 35.93 12.23
C SER A 22 -11.29 34.50 12.70
N LEU A 23 -12.40 33.79 12.92
CA LEU A 23 -12.40 32.37 13.27
C LEU A 23 -11.85 31.50 12.13
N MET A 24 -12.20 31.78 10.89
CA MET A 24 -11.64 31.11 9.71
C MET A 24 -10.13 31.33 9.58
N ALA A 25 -9.63 32.53 9.90
CA ALA A 25 -8.22 32.84 9.90
C ALA A 25 -7.47 32.04 11.00
N ILE A 26 -8.07 31.92 12.20
CA ILE A 26 -7.52 31.11 13.30
C ILE A 26 -7.49 29.64 12.90
N VAL A 27 -8.58 29.09 12.35
CA VAL A 27 -8.66 27.71 11.87
C VAL A 27 -7.67 27.46 10.74
N TYR A 28 -7.47 28.41 9.84
CA TYR A 28 -6.46 28.32 8.79
C TYR A 28 -5.04 28.28 9.34
N ASN A 29 -4.71 29.14 10.30
CA ASN A 29 -3.39 29.16 10.94
C ASN A 29 -3.13 27.89 11.74
N ILE A 30 -4.14 27.35 12.45
CA ILE A 30 -4.06 26.06 13.13
C ILE A 30 -3.80 24.95 12.10
N HIS A 31 -4.47 24.97 10.95
CA HIS A 31 -4.25 24.00 9.89
C HIS A 31 -2.83 24.04 9.30
N VAL A 32 -2.24 25.24 9.19
CA VAL A 32 -0.84 25.42 8.78
C VAL A 32 0.13 24.89 9.84
N ILE A 33 -0.14 25.16 11.13
CA ILE A 33 0.69 24.70 12.25
C ILE A 33 0.65 23.16 12.37
N VAL A 34 -0.51 22.53 12.23
CA VAL A 34 -0.65 21.06 12.28
C VAL A 34 0.07 20.38 11.11
N ARG A 35 0.11 20.99 9.93
CA ARG A 35 0.93 20.49 8.80
C ARG A 35 2.43 20.60 9.07
N GLY A 36 2.84 21.46 9.98
CA GLY A 36 4.24 21.67 10.35
C GLY A 36 4.80 20.75 11.45
N GLY A 37 4.04 19.79 11.99
CA GLY A 37 4.57 18.72 12.86
C GLY A 37 4.59 18.99 14.37
N GLY A 38 3.67 19.81 14.91
CA GLY A 38 3.54 20.07 16.37
C GLY A 38 2.62 19.08 17.10
N GLU A 39 2.91 18.78 18.37
CA GLU A 39 2.17 17.84 19.21
C GLU A 39 0.68 18.20 19.40
N ASN A 40 -0.21 17.22 19.22
CA ASN A 40 -1.67 17.39 19.20
C ASN A 40 -2.29 18.00 20.48
N GLN A 41 -1.67 17.81 21.65
CA GLN A 41 -2.17 18.34 22.94
C GLN A 41 -2.05 19.87 23.04
N PHE A 42 -1.00 20.45 22.47
CA PHE A 42 -0.79 21.91 22.49
C PHE A 42 -1.84 22.66 21.65
N LEU A 43 -2.33 22.01 20.60
CA LEU A 43 -3.30 22.58 19.68
C LEU A 43 -4.69 22.76 20.31
N ILE A 44 -5.15 21.76 21.08
CA ILE A 44 -6.44 21.81 21.79
C ILE A 44 -6.43 22.93 22.83
N LEU A 45 -5.29 23.16 23.50
CA LEU A 45 -5.14 24.21 24.49
C LEU A 45 -5.18 25.61 23.86
N LEU A 46 -4.51 25.82 22.72
CA LEU A 46 -4.51 27.10 21.99
C LEU A 46 -5.90 27.46 21.46
N VAL A 47 -6.63 26.48 20.95
CA VAL A 47 -8.02 26.67 20.49
C VAL A 47 -8.92 27.08 21.65
N SER A 48 -8.80 26.45 22.82
CA SER A 48 -9.63 26.76 23.99
C SER A 48 -9.37 28.17 24.56
N LEU A 49 -8.12 28.63 24.53
CA LEU A 49 -7.72 29.98 24.97
C LEU A 49 -8.24 31.07 24.01
N SER A 50 -8.20 30.82 22.70
CA SER A 50 -8.69 31.78 21.69
C SER A 50 -10.20 31.96 21.74
N PHE A 51 -10.98 30.94 22.15
CA PHE A 51 -12.43 31.04 22.30
C PHE A 51 -12.89 31.91 23.48
N LYS A 52 -12.08 32.02 24.56
CA LYS A 52 -12.39 32.88 25.68
C LYS A 52 -12.37 34.37 25.30
N SER A 53 -11.49 34.77 24.38
CA SER A 53 -11.35 36.15 23.92
C SER A 53 -12.43 36.59 22.93
N LEU A 54 -13.10 35.64 22.22
CA LEU A 54 -14.02 35.90 21.11
C LEU A 54 -15.51 35.94 21.52
N LYS A 55 -15.86 35.76 22.84
CA LYS A 55 -17.26 35.72 23.33
C LYS A 55 -18.21 34.87 22.48
N ILE A 56 -17.75 33.66 22.07
CA ILE A 56 -18.54 32.70 21.30
C ILE A 56 -19.43 31.91 22.26
N ASP A 57 -20.69 31.73 21.90
CA ASP A 57 -21.68 30.96 22.64
C ASP A 57 -21.22 29.46 22.82
N VAL A 58 -21.62 28.85 23.94
CA VAL A 58 -21.16 27.51 24.38
C VAL A 58 -21.52 26.42 23.35
N CYS A 59 -22.71 26.49 22.73
CA CYS A 59 -23.13 25.54 21.70
C CYS A 59 -22.24 25.62 20.46
N ASN A 60 -21.93 26.83 20.01
CA ASN A 60 -21.04 27.04 18.87
C ASN A 60 -19.60 26.63 19.17
N ARG A 61 -19.14 26.76 20.41
CA ARG A 61 -17.82 26.28 20.86
C ARG A 61 -17.73 24.76 20.77
N ALA A 62 -18.75 24.05 21.28
CA ALA A 62 -18.77 22.58 21.26
C ALA A 62 -18.78 22.05 19.82
N PHE A 63 -19.58 22.66 18.93
CA PHE A 63 -19.64 22.30 17.52
C PHE A 63 -18.30 22.52 16.79
N ILE A 64 -17.64 23.65 17.04
CA ILE A 64 -16.35 23.99 16.42
C ILE A 64 -15.25 23.06 16.95
N ILE A 65 -15.22 22.79 18.26
CA ILE A 65 -14.27 21.85 18.85
C ILE A 65 -14.48 20.44 18.31
N TYR A 66 -15.73 19.97 18.21
CA TYR A 66 -16.05 18.67 17.60
C TYR A 66 -15.63 18.61 16.14
N TYR A 67 -15.92 19.62 15.35
CA TYR A 67 -15.55 19.68 13.94
C TYR A 67 -14.03 19.71 13.73
N LEU A 68 -13.32 20.50 14.53
CA LEU A 68 -11.85 20.59 14.51
C LEU A 68 -11.21 19.30 15.00
N SER A 69 -11.71 18.71 16.09
CA SER A 69 -11.20 17.42 16.58
C SER A 69 -11.40 16.31 15.56
N LYS A 70 -12.53 16.28 14.88
CA LYS A 70 -12.77 15.32 13.79
C LYS A 70 -11.82 15.54 12.62
N GLN A 71 -11.56 16.79 12.21
CA GLN A 71 -10.59 17.10 11.16
C GLN A 71 -9.15 16.75 11.58
N VAL A 72 -8.76 17.02 12.83
CA VAL A 72 -7.43 16.67 13.37
C VAL A 72 -7.25 15.14 13.42
N ILE A 73 -8.30 14.41 13.83
CA ILE A 73 -8.31 12.95 13.83
C ILE A 73 -8.22 12.41 12.39
N GLU A 74 -8.94 13.00 11.43
CA GLU A 74 -8.86 12.61 10.02
C GLU A 74 -7.50 12.96 9.39
N MET A 75 -6.88 14.10 9.79
CA MET A 75 -5.54 14.49 9.33
C MET A 75 -4.42 13.66 9.96
N GLY A 76 -4.64 13.10 11.16
CA GLY A 76 -3.69 12.20 11.84
C GLY A 76 -3.71 10.76 11.30
N LYS A 77 -4.74 10.37 10.55
CA LYS A 77 -4.82 9.03 9.95
C LYS A 77 -3.94 8.96 8.72
N LYS A 78 -2.93 8.09 8.78
CA LYS A 78 -2.12 7.76 7.61
C LYS A 78 -2.99 7.07 6.56
N PHE A 79 -2.83 7.44 5.29
CA PHE A 79 -3.56 6.82 4.18
C PHE A 79 -3.25 5.32 4.08
N THR A 80 -2.02 4.93 4.37
CA THR A 80 -1.61 3.53 4.47
C THR A 80 -2.41 2.75 5.53
N GLN A 81 -2.74 3.36 6.67
CA GLN A 81 -3.61 2.73 7.67
C GLN A 81 -5.05 2.53 7.17
N GLU A 82 -5.55 3.45 6.34
CA GLU A 82 -6.84 3.27 5.70
C GLU A 82 -6.80 2.12 4.69
N LEU A 83 -5.75 2.07 3.86
CA LEU A 83 -5.53 0.98 2.89
C LEU A 83 -5.49 -0.39 3.58
N TRP A 84 -4.72 -0.49 4.67
CA TRP A 84 -4.59 -1.77 5.39
C TRP A 84 -5.92 -2.26 5.95
N ARG A 85 -6.74 -1.37 6.51
CA ARG A 85 -8.08 -1.73 7.00
C ARG A 85 -9.00 -2.28 5.91
N GLU A 86 -8.90 -1.75 4.68
CA GLU A 86 -9.70 -2.24 3.55
C GLU A 86 -9.38 -3.70 3.17
N ILE A 87 -8.19 -4.19 3.50
CA ILE A 87 -7.72 -5.53 3.15
C ILE A 87 -7.50 -6.45 4.36
N GLU A 88 -7.86 -6.02 5.56
CA GLU A 88 -7.59 -6.77 6.79
C GLU A 88 -8.14 -8.21 6.74
N ASP A 89 -9.34 -8.40 6.19
CA ASP A 89 -9.94 -9.72 6.06
C ASP A 89 -9.27 -10.55 4.96
N ILE A 90 -8.82 -9.91 3.87
CA ILE A 90 -8.02 -10.58 2.84
C ILE A 90 -6.70 -11.05 3.45
N TYR A 91 -6.01 -10.21 4.21
CA TYR A 91 -4.76 -10.55 4.87
C TYR A 91 -4.92 -11.69 5.90
N LYS A 92 -5.98 -11.67 6.71
CA LYS A 92 -6.32 -12.79 7.62
C LYS A 92 -6.52 -14.10 6.83
N SER A 93 -7.21 -14.02 5.69
CA SER A 93 -7.43 -15.19 4.83
C SER A 93 -6.12 -15.69 4.21
N ILE A 94 -5.19 -14.79 3.86
CA ILE A 94 -3.84 -15.13 3.41
C ILE A 94 -3.09 -15.88 4.51
N LEU A 95 -3.00 -15.34 5.72
CA LEU A 95 -2.28 -15.98 6.83
C LEU A 95 -2.88 -17.35 7.24
N SER A 96 -4.15 -17.58 6.97
CA SER A 96 -4.83 -18.85 7.22
C SER A 96 -4.75 -19.82 6.04
N HIS A 97 -4.18 -19.40 4.90
CA HIS A 97 -4.13 -20.21 3.69
C HIS A 97 -3.28 -21.47 3.89
N PRO A 98 -3.72 -22.64 3.37
CA PRO A 98 -2.97 -23.91 3.52
C PRO A 98 -1.52 -23.83 3.01
N PHE A 99 -1.25 -23.08 1.95
CA PHE A 99 0.10 -22.86 1.45
C PHE A 99 1.03 -22.27 2.53
N LEU A 100 0.61 -21.19 3.20
CA LEU A 100 1.43 -20.52 4.23
C LEU A 100 1.54 -21.35 5.51
N LYS A 101 0.48 -22.10 5.87
CA LYS A 101 0.55 -23.06 6.98
C LYS A 101 1.56 -24.16 6.68
N GLY A 102 1.48 -24.73 5.49
CA GLY A 102 2.40 -25.78 5.06
C GLY A 102 3.85 -25.30 4.92
N LEU A 103 4.08 -24.02 4.61
CA LEU A 103 5.44 -23.43 4.68
C LEU A 103 6.00 -23.49 6.11
N THR A 104 5.19 -23.14 7.13
CA THR A 104 5.66 -23.04 8.52
C THR A 104 5.76 -24.39 9.23
N ASP A 105 4.88 -25.33 8.97
CA ASP A 105 4.90 -26.67 9.58
C ASP A 105 5.66 -27.71 8.74
N GLY A 106 6.14 -27.33 7.54
CA GLY A 106 6.88 -28.18 6.62
C GLY A 106 6.03 -29.16 5.82
N SER A 107 4.70 -29.10 5.93
CA SER A 107 3.79 -30.03 5.26
C SER A 107 3.40 -29.63 3.84
N LEU A 108 3.82 -28.44 3.37
CA LEU A 108 3.54 -28.03 2.00
C LEU A 108 4.17 -29.03 1.01
N ASP A 109 3.37 -29.46 0.05
CA ASP A 109 3.89 -30.32 -1.01
C ASP A 109 4.99 -29.60 -1.83
N GLU A 110 6.09 -30.29 -2.05
CA GLU A 110 7.25 -29.73 -2.76
C GLU A 110 6.91 -29.34 -4.21
N ASN A 111 6.01 -30.07 -4.86
CA ASN A 111 5.57 -29.74 -6.21
C ASN A 111 4.74 -28.43 -6.22
N SER A 112 3.91 -28.19 -5.19
CA SER A 112 3.18 -26.94 -5.02
C SER A 112 4.16 -25.76 -4.80
N PHE A 113 5.17 -25.93 -3.96
CA PHE A 113 6.19 -24.90 -3.77
C PHE A 113 7.02 -24.66 -5.03
N ARG A 114 7.46 -25.72 -5.71
CA ARG A 114 8.17 -25.63 -7.00
C ARG A 114 7.34 -24.93 -8.05
N PHE A 115 6.07 -25.27 -8.19
CA PHE A 115 5.15 -24.62 -9.11
C PHE A 115 5.01 -23.13 -8.80
N TYR A 116 4.79 -22.79 -7.53
CA TYR A 116 4.73 -21.41 -7.06
C TYR A 116 5.99 -20.63 -7.46
N VAL A 117 7.19 -21.15 -7.18
CA VAL A 117 8.48 -20.48 -7.48
C VAL A 117 8.67 -20.25 -8.98
N ILE A 118 8.23 -21.19 -9.83
CA ILE A 118 8.28 -21.01 -11.29
C ILE A 118 7.31 -19.90 -11.72
N GLN A 119 6.08 -19.93 -11.23
CA GLN A 119 5.07 -18.91 -11.58
C GLN A 119 5.46 -17.53 -11.05
N ASP A 120 6.11 -17.46 -9.88
CA ASP A 120 6.62 -16.23 -9.30
C ASP A 120 7.74 -15.62 -10.18
N ALA A 121 8.67 -16.42 -10.65
CA ALA A 121 9.71 -15.95 -11.58
C ALA A 121 9.13 -15.38 -12.89
N LEU A 122 8.04 -15.96 -13.39
CA LEU A 122 7.33 -15.45 -14.56
C LEU A 122 6.56 -14.16 -14.26
N TYR A 123 5.92 -14.09 -13.08
CA TYR A 123 5.23 -12.89 -12.58
C TYR A 123 6.17 -11.70 -12.47
N LEU A 124 7.33 -11.88 -11.86
CA LEU A 124 8.28 -10.81 -11.58
C LEU A 124 8.85 -10.17 -12.84
N ARG A 125 8.92 -10.90 -13.93
CA ARG A 125 9.27 -10.33 -15.24
C ARG A 125 8.24 -9.28 -15.69
N GLU A 126 6.96 -9.55 -15.53
CA GLU A 126 5.88 -8.62 -15.91
C GLU A 126 5.70 -7.51 -14.86
N PHE A 127 5.95 -7.83 -13.59
CA PHE A 127 6.01 -6.84 -12.52
C PHE A 127 7.13 -5.81 -12.75
N ALA A 128 8.32 -6.26 -13.15
CA ALA A 128 9.42 -5.36 -13.51
C ALA A 128 9.05 -4.42 -14.67
N ARG A 129 8.31 -4.89 -15.68
CA ARG A 129 7.75 -4.02 -16.73
C ARG A 129 6.81 -2.97 -16.18
N THR A 130 5.91 -3.40 -15.29
CA THR A 130 4.97 -2.51 -14.60
C THR A 130 5.71 -1.41 -13.85
N LEU A 131 6.77 -1.76 -13.11
CA LEU A 131 7.61 -0.81 -12.38
C LEU A 131 8.37 0.15 -13.31
N SER A 132 8.85 -0.33 -14.46
CA SER A 132 9.49 0.52 -15.47
C SER A 132 8.52 1.55 -16.05
N ILE A 133 7.25 1.17 -16.27
CA ILE A 133 6.20 2.10 -16.71
C ILE A 133 5.86 3.09 -15.57
N ALA A 134 5.81 2.62 -14.32
CA ALA A 134 5.64 3.49 -13.16
C ALA A 134 6.77 4.53 -13.07
N ALA A 135 8.04 4.13 -13.28
CA ALA A 135 9.17 5.03 -13.35
C ALA A 135 8.97 6.08 -14.45
N ALA A 136 8.61 5.65 -15.67
CA ALA A 136 8.39 6.56 -16.81
C ALA A 136 7.24 7.55 -16.58
N LYS A 137 6.22 7.18 -15.83
CA LYS A 137 5.06 8.03 -15.49
C LYS A 137 5.24 8.82 -14.19
N SER A 138 6.35 8.62 -13.48
CA SER A 138 6.59 9.29 -12.19
C SER A 138 6.78 10.80 -12.37
N PRO A 139 6.12 11.64 -11.55
CA PRO A 139 6.26 13.09 -11.63
C PRO A 139 7.51 13.64 -10.92
N ARG A 140 8.31 12.79 -10.24
CA ARG A 140 9.48 13.22 -9.46
C ARG A 140 10.70 12.35 -9.75
N GLU A 141 11.84 12.99 -9.94
CA GLU A 141 13.13 12.33 -10.26
C GLU A 141 13.49 11.23 -9.24
N LYS A 142 13.35 11.50 -7.93
CA LYS A 142 13.63 10.51 -6.88
C LYS A 142 12.81 9.23 -7.01
N TRP A 143 11.57 9.33 -7.52
CA TRP A 143 10.70 8.17 -7.73
C TRP A 143 10.99 7.47 -9.07
N ILE A 144 11.44 8.22 -10.08
CA ILE A 144 11.97 7.62 -11.33
C ILE A 144 13.14 6.70 -11.00
N MET A 145 14.12 7.19 -10.23
CA MET A 145 15.27 6.40 -9.79
C MET A 145 14.83 5.16 -9.02
N MET A 146 14.00 5.35 -7.99
CA MET A 146 13.52 4.27 -7.12
C MET A 146 12.84 3.14 -7.91
N PHE A 147 11.89 3.44 -8.81
CA PHE A 147 11.20 2.39 -9.56
C PHE A 147 12.06 1.74 -10.64
N ASN A 148 13.04 2.45 -11.21
CA ASN A 148 14.04 1.82 -12.06
C ASN A 148 14.94 0.84 -11.26
N GLU A 149 15.35 1.22 -10.06
CA GLU A 149 16.12 0.34 -9.16
C GLU A 149 15.27 -0.87 -8.74
N HIS A 150 14.01 -0.68 -8.36
CA HIS A 150 13.10 -1.77 -8.00
C HIS A 150 12.83 -2.69 -9.20
N SER A 151 12.63 -2.14 -10.41
CA SER A 151 12.48 -2.93 -11.63
C SER A 151 13.70 -3.79 -11.91
N LEU A 152 14.90 -3.21 -11.77
CA LEU A 152 16.16 -3.92 -11.94
C LEU A 152 16.37 -4.95 -10.82
N GLY A 153 15.97 -4.61 -9.57
CA GLY A 153 15.99 -5.49 -8.41
C GLY A 153 15.14 -6.73 -8.63
N ALA A 154 13.89 -6.56 -9.06
CA ALA A 154 12.97 -7.65 -9.38
C ALA A 154 13.58 -8.62 -10.42
N LEU A 155 14.35 -8.12 -11.37
CA LEU A 155 15.02 -8.97 -12.37
C LEU A 155 16.33 -9.61 -11.90
N LYS A 156 17.01 -9.03 -10.90
CA LYS A 156 18.35 -9.49 -10.47
C LYS A 156 18.33 -10.26 -9.14
N VAL A 157 17.73 -9.69 -8.10
CA VAL A 157 17.78 -10.25 -6.73
C VAL A 157 16.87 -11.48 -6.64
N GLU A 158 15.67 -11.36 -7.18
CA GLU A 158 14.76 -12.50 -7.23
C GLU A 158 15.24 -13.57 -8.19
N ARG A 159 15.95 -13.18 -9.27
CA ARG A 159 16.65 -14.16 -10.10
C ARG A 159 17.67 -14.97 -9.29
N ALA A 160 18.43 -14.36 -8.38
CA ALA A 160 19.40 -15.07 -7.54
C ALA A 160 18.70 -16.04 -6.58
N LEU A 161 17.60 -15.63 -5.94
CA LEU A 161 16.77 -16.50 -5.10
C LEU A 161 16.18 -17.65 -5.93
N HIS A 162 15.52 -17.32 -7.04
CA HIS A 162 14.94 -18.33 -7.93
C HIS A 162 15.98 -19.27 -8.53
N GLU A 163 17.14 -18.76 -8.96
CA GLU A 163 18.23 -19.62 -9.45
C GLU A 163 18.75 -20.57 -8.37
N SER A 164 18.69 -20.18 -7.08
CA SER A 164 19.00 -21.11 -6.00
C SER A 164 17.95 -22.20 -5.88
N PHE A 165 16.66 -21.87 -5.91
CA PHE A 165 15.58 -22.86 -5.91
C PHE A 165 15.60 -23.73 -7.17
N PHE A 166 15.87 -23.13 -8.34
CA PHE A 166 15.94 -23.89 -9.58
C PHE A 166 17.07 -24.93 -9.58
N ARG A 167 18.23 -24.59 -8.98
CA ARG A 167 19.31 -25.57 -8.76
C ARG A 167 18.88 -26.69 -7.84
N ASP A 168 18.20 -26.35 -6.72
CA ASP A 168 17.71 -27.35 -5.77
C ASP A 168 16.67 -28.29 -6.42
N PHE A 169 15.84 -27.77 -7.33
CA PHE A 169 14.86 -28.56 -8.09
C PHE A 169 15.41 -29.19 -9.39
N GLY A 170 16.68 -28.98 -9.73
CA GLY A 170 17.25 -29.48 -11.00
C GLY A 170 16.66 -28.85 -12.26
N LEU A 171 16.08 -27.65 -12.16
CA LEU A 171 15.42 -26.95 -13.27
C LEU A 171 16.44 -26.14 -14.07
N LYS A 172 16.28 -26.14 -15.41
CA LYS A 172 17.01 -25.26 -16.31
C LYS A 172 16.21 -23.99 -16.59
N LYS A 173 16.89 -22.91 -16.88
CA LYS A 173 16.26 -21.64 -17.27
C LYS A 173 15.31 -21.79 -18.47
N THR A 174 15.65 -22.66 -19.41
CA THR A 174 14.81 -22.97 -20.57
C THR A 174 13.47 -23.58 -20.18
N ASP A 175 13.44 -24.43 -19.16
CA ASP A 175 12.23 -25.11 -18.71
C ASP A 175 11.26 -24.09 -18.10
N ILE A 176 11.79 -23.12 -17.39
CA ILE A 176 11.00 -22.02 -16.77
C ILE A 176 10.41 -21.11 -17.85
N LEU A 177 11.27 -20.68 -18.81
CA LEU A 177 10.82 -19.76 -19.88
C LEU A 177 9.77 -20.39 -20.81
N ASN A 178 9.77 -21.71 -20.92
CA ASN A 178 8.79 -22.48 -21.70
C ASN A 178 7.54 -22.86 -20.89
N THR A 179 7.53 -22.62 -19.57
CA THR A 179 6.36 -22.88 -18.74
C THR A 179 5.28 -21.83 -19.05
N PRO A 180 4.05 -22.22 -19.37
CA PRO A 180 2.96 -21.26 -19.55
C PRO A 180 2.61 -20.58 -18.24
N LEU A 181 2.16 -19.32 -18.34
CA LEU A 181 1.54 -18.64 -17.21
C LEU A 181 0.27 -19.38 -16.80
N ALA A 182 0.12 -19.67 -15.52
CA ALA A 182 -1.14 -20.14 -14.97
C ALA A 182 -2.25 -19.08 -15.15
N PRO A 183 -3.53 -19.47 -15.25
CA PRO A 183 -4.65 -18.52 -15.43
C PRO A 183 -4.62 -17.33 -14.47
N THR A 184 -4.43 -17.58 -13.18
CA THR A 184 -4.34 -16.52 -12.15
C THR A 184 -3.15 -15.60 -12.39
N ASN A 185 -1.96 -16.15 -12.71
CA ASN A 185 -0.77 -15.33 -12.97
C ASN A 185 -0.96 -14.46 -14.21
N LEU A 186 -1.50 -15.02 -15.29
CA LEU A 186 -1.82 -14.24 -16.49
C LEU A 186 -2.83 -13.12 -16.19
N ALA A 187 -3.89 -13.42 -15.43
CA ALA A 187 -4.90 -12.43 -15.07
C ALA A 187 -4.29 -11.29 -14.23
N TYR A 188 -3.48 -11.63 -13.23
CA TYR A 188 -2.84 -10.64 -12.35
C TYR A 188 -1.85 -9.75 -13.12
N THR A 189 -0.93 -10.34 -13.87
CA THR A 189 0.06 -9.59 -14.65
C THR A 189 -0.59 -8.74 -15.74
N SER A 190 -1.63 -9.25 -16.41
CA SER A 190 -2.41 -8.48 -17.37
C SER A 190 -3.12 -7.29 -16.73
N TYR A 191 -3.67 -7.45 -15.53
CA TYR A 191 -4.28 -6.36 -14.77
C TYR A 191 -3.25 -5.28 -14.43
N LEU A 192 -2.08 -5.66 -13.91
CA LEU A 192 -1.00 -4.74 -13.59
C LEU A 192 -0.56 -3.93 -14.82
N LEU A 193 -0.33 -4.59 -15.94
CA LEU A 193 0.06 -3.94 -17.18
C LEU A 193 -1.06 -3.04 -17.72
N ALA A 194 -2.32 -3.48 -17.69
CA ALA A 194 -3.45 -2.65 -18.11
C ALA A 194 -3.54 -1.36 -17.30
N VAL A 195 -3.40 -1.44 -15.97
CA VAL A 195 -3.35 -0.26 -15.10
C VAL A 195 -2.11 0.60 -15.43
N ALA A 196 -0.94 -0.02 -15.60
CA ALA A 196 0.29 0.69 -15.87
C ALA A 196 0.22 1.50 -17.17
N TYR A 197 -0.38 0.96 -18.22
CA TYR A 197 -0.52 1.66 -19.50
C TYR A 197 -1.62 2.72 -19.50
N SER A 198 -2.78 2.44 -18.90
CA SER A 198 -3.97 3.26 -19.04
C SER A 198 -4.21 4.28 -17.92
N CYS A 199 -3.63 4.08 -16.74
CA CYS A 199 -3.91 4.89 -15.56
C CYS A 199 -2.77 5.85 -15.20
N PRO A 200 -3.03 6.90 -14.40
CA PRO A 200 -2.00 7.79 -13.88
C PRO A 200 -1.11 7.09 -12.85
N PHE A 201 0.05 7.68 -12.57
CA PHE A 201 1.07 7.16 -11.66
C PHE A 201 0.52 6.71 -10.30
N SER A 202 -0.35 7.51 -9.68
CA SER A 202 -0.94 7.18 -8.39
C SER A 202 -1.74 5.87 -8.39
N GLU A 203 -2.48 5.60 -9.46
CA GLU A 203 -3.25 4.35 -9.58
C GLU A 203 -2.34 3.14 -9.82
N ILE A 204 -1.23 3.34 -10.54
CA ILE A 204 -0.21 2.29 -10.70
C ILE A 204 0.38 1.92 -9.33
N ILE A 205 0.67 2.92 -8.49
CA ILE A 205 1.16 2.65 -7.13
C ILE A 205 0.13 1.86 -6.32
N GLY A 206 -1.16 2.23 -6.43
CA GLY A 206 -2.23 1.44 -5.81
C GLY A 206 -2.24 -0.02 -6.25
N ALA A 207 -1.93 -0.29 -7.51
CA ALA A 207 -1.92 -1.65 -8.06
C ALA A 207 -0.67 -2.46 -7.67
N VAL A 208 0.51 -1.84 -7.57
CA VAL A 208 1.76 -2.56 -7.26
C VAL A 208 2.03 -2.70 -5.76
N LEU A 209 1.46 -1.84 -4.92
CA LEU A 209 1.73 -1.79 -3.48
C LEU A 209 1.45 -3.11 -2.74
N PRO A 210 0.38 -3.88 -3.02
CA PRO A 210 0.13 -5.15 -2.34
C PRO A 210 1.28 -6.14 -2.46
N CYS A 211 1.87 -6.30 -3.62
CA CYS A 211 3.01 -7.20 -3.85
C CYS A 211 4.18 -6.89 -2.90
N TYR A 212 4.48 -5.62 -2.67
CA TYR A 212 5.49 -5.21 -1.70
C TYR A 212 5.05 -5.47 -0.26
N TRP A 213 3.90 -4.94 0.11
CA TRP A 213 3.51 -4.81 1.51
C TRP A 213 2.98 -6.10 2.11
N ILE A 214 2.15 -6.85 1.39
CA ILE A 214 1.58 -8.10 1.89
C ILE A 214 2.68 -9.14 2.10
N TYR A 215 3.64 -9.28 1.17
CA TYR A 215 4.76 -10.20 1.34
C TYR A 215 5.65 -9.85 2.54
N TRP A 216 5.88 -8.56 2.78
CA TRP A 216 6.60 -8.13 3.98
C TRP A 216 5.87 -8.47 5.27
N GLU A 217 4.57 -8.19 5.34
CA GLU A 217 3.75 -8.52 6.52
C GLU A 217 3.64 -10.04 6.73
N VAL A 218 3.55 -10.82 5.66
CA VAL A 218 3.60 -12.29 5.71
C VAL A 218 4.96 -12.75 6.23
N GLY A 219 6.07 -12.25 5.68
CA GLY A 219 7.43 -12.58 6.16
C GLY A 219 7.57 -12.33 7.65
N LYS A 220 7.17 -11.15 8.14
CA LYS A 220 7.19 -10.82 9.58
C LYS A 220 6.31 -11.75 10.43
N ALA A 221 5.15 -12.14 9.91
CA ALA A 221 4.24 -13.03 10.65
C ALA A 221 4.78 -14.47 10.73
N LEU A 222 5.54 -14.92 9.73
CA LEU A 222 6.04 -16.29 9.66
C LEU A 222 7.42 -16.47 10.31
N VAL A 223 8.28 -15.44 10.32
CA VAL A 223 9.67 -15.54 10.78
C VAL A 223 9.82 -16.06 12.21
N SER A 224 8.89 -15.72 13.10
CA SER A 224 8.92 -16.19 14.49
C SER A 224 8.59 -17.69 14.64
N LYS A 225 7.87 -18.25 13.69
CA LYS A 225 7.55 -19.68 13.64
C LYS A 225 8.63 -20.46 12.92
N GLY A 226 9.19 -19.88 11.90
CA GLY A 226 10.14 -20.52 11.01
C GLY A 226 9.54 -21.69 10.23
N SER A 227 10.42 -22.50 9.64
CA SER A 227 10.08 -23.75 8.94
C SER A 227 11.09 -24.84 9.24
N PRO A 228 10.68 -26.10 9.44
CA PRO A 228 11.62 -27.22 9.50
C PRO A 228 12.23 -27.55 8.14
N ASN A 229 11.64 -27.07 7.03
CA ASN A 229 12.17 -27.27 5.69
C ASN A 229 13.09 -26.09 5.29
N PRO A 230 14.38 -26.33 4.99
CA PRO A 230 15.33 -25.28 4.66
C PRO A 230 14.95 -24.45 3.42
N LEU A 231 14.25 -25.04 2.45
CA LEU A 231 13.77 -24.32 1.25
C LEU A 231 12.72 -23.28 1.64
N TYR A 232 11.77 -23.67 2.50
CA TYR A 232 10.70 -22.77 2.95
C TYR A 232 11.24 -21.73 3.91
N GLN A 233 12.20 -22.09 4.78
CA GLN A 233 12.87 -21.13 5.66
C GLN A 233 13.57 -20.04 4.86
N ARG A 234 14.27 -20.37 3.78
CA ARG A 234 14.92 -19.39 2.89
C ARG A 234 13.92 -18.39 2.29
N TRP A 235 12.75 -18.86 1.90
CA TRP A 235 11.68 -18.00 1.41
C TRP A 235 11.20 -17.03 2.52
N ILE A 236 10.95 -17.53 3.72
CA ILE A 236 10.54 -16.73 4.89
C ILE A 236 11.59 -15.66 5.20
N ASP A 237 12.86 -16.03 5.27
CA ASP A 237 13.97 -15.14 5.60
C ASP A 237 14.13 -14.00 4.58
N THR A 238 13.86 -14.28 3.31
CA THR A 238 13.94 -13.29 2.25
C THR A 238 12.93 -12.16 2.48
N TYR A 239 11.67 -12.49 2.72
CA TYR A 239 10.62 -11.48 2.89
C TYR A 239 10.58 -10.85 4.29
N ALA A 240 11.17 -11.48 5.30
CA ALA A 240 11.39 -10.90 6.62
C ALA A 240 12.67 -10.06 6.72
N GLY A 241 13.53 -10.08 5.71
CA GLY A 241 14.85 -9.48 5.72
C GLY A 241 14.84 -7.95 5.75
N GLU A 242 15.93 -7.37 6.28
CA GLU A 242 16.06 -5.91 6.43
C GLU A 242 16.12 -5.17 5.07
N GLU A 243 16.73 -5.79 4.05
CA GLU A 243 16.79 -5.22 2.70
C GLU A 243 15.38 -5.05 2.11
N TYR A 244 14.55 -6.10 2.22
CA TYR A 244 13.18 -6.04 1.75
C TYR A 244 12.34 -5.04 2.53
N SER A 245 12.52 -4.97 3.86
CA SER A 245 11.88 -3.98 4.73
C SER A 245 12.11 -2.55 4.24
N LYS A 246 13.36 -2.19 3.93
CA LYS A 246 13.72 -0.84 3.43
C LYS A 246 13.02 -0.49 2.11
N ILE A 247 12.93 -1.47 1.21
CA ILE A 247 12.22 -1.31 -0.07
C ILE A 247 10.73 -1.00 0.18
N VAL A 248 10.07 -1.78 1.03
CA VAL A 248 8.65 -1.61 1.34
C VAL A 248 8.38 -0.28 2.05
N GLU A 249 9.19 0.08 3.04
CA GLU A 249 9.07 1.35 3.77
C GLU A 249 9.23 2.57 2.84
N ALA A 250 10.10 2.50 1.85
CA ALA A 250 10.25 3.54 0.85
C ALA A 250 8.97 3.71 0.01
N VAL A 251 8.33 2.60 -0.42
CA VAL A 251 7.07 2.64 -1.17
C VAL A 251 5.90 3.12 -0.31
N LEU A 252 5.85 2.72 0.97
CA LEU A 252 4.83 3.22 1.91
C LEU A 252 4.99 4.72 2.17
N THR A 253 6.22 5.20 2.32
CA THR A 253 6.52 6.64 2.46
C THR A 253 6.08 7.42 1.23
N LEU A 254 6.39 6.92 0.03
CA LEU A 254 5.93 7.48 -1.23
C LEU A 254 4.39 7.51 -1.30
N THR A 255 3.73 6.45 -0.87
CA THR A 255 2.26 6.36 -0.86
C THR A 255 1.64 7.47 0.01
N GLU A 256 2.23 7.76 1.18
CA GLU A 256 1.79 8.88 2.02
C GLU A 256 2.06 10.25 1.36
N GLU A 257 3.19 10.41 0.67
CA GLU A 257 3.49 11.65 -0.06
C GLU A 257 2.47 11.90 -1.18
N ILE A 258 2.16 10.88 -1.98
CA ILE A 258 1.14 10.95 -3.03
C ILE A 258 -0.24 11.27 -2.44
N ALA A 259 -0.63 10.57 -1.39
CA ALA A 259 -1.95 10.70 -0.79
C ALA A 259 -2.27 12.12 -0.28
N ARG A 260 -1.25 12.91 0.07
CA ARG A 260 -1.41 14.33 0.47
C ARG A 260 -1.86 15.23 -0.69
N GLU A 261 -1.55 14.84 -1.92
CA GLU A 261 -1.84 15.60 -3.13
C GLU A 261 -3.12 15.13 -3.82
N LEU A 262 -3.55 13.88 -3.55
CA LEU A 262 -4.73 13.27 -4.18
C LEU A 262 -6.06 13.84 -3.67
N LYS A 263 -6.97 14.07 -4.60
CA LYS A 263 -8.38 14.33 -4.32
C LYS A 263 -9.10 13.05 -3.89
N ASN A 264 -10.30 13.18 -3.32
CA ASN A 264 -11.08 12.03 -2.84
C ASN A 264 -11.39 11.00 -3.94
N ALA A 265 -11.68 11.45 -5.16
CA ALA A 265 -11.93 10.57 -6.30
C ALA A 265 -10.68 9.74 -6.67
N GLU A 266 -9.50 10.39 -6.66
CA GLU A 266 -8.22 9.75 -6.96
C GLU A 266 -7.82 8.76 -5.85
N LYS A 267 -8.05 9.11 -4.57
CA LYS A 267 -7.88 8.16 -3.45
C LYS A 267 -8.78 6.94 -3.57
N LYS A 268 -10.03 7.14 -4.03
CA LYS A 268 -10.96 6.03 -4.26
C LYS A 268 -10.49 5.12 -5.40
N ALA A 269 -9.94 5.69 -6.48
CA ALA A 269 -9.36 4.92 -7.57
C ALA A 269 -8.12 4.13 -7.11
N PHE A 270 -7.20 4.77 -6.36
CA PHE A 270 -6.07 4.11 -5.72
C PHE A 270 -6.50 2.90 -4.87
N LYS A 271 -7.46 3.09 -3.96
CA LYS A 271 -7.99 2.03 -3.08
C LYS A 271 -8.58 0.87 -3.88
N ARG A 272 -9.32 1.17 -4.95
CA ARG A 272 -9.90 0.12 -5.82
C ARG A 272 -8.81 -0.80 -6.39
N HIS A 273 -7.72 -0.24 -6.91
CA HIS A 273 -6.61 -1.02 -7.44
C HIS A 273 -5.90 -1.81 -6.34
N PHE A 274 -5.64 -1.18 -5.19
CA PHE A 274 -5.02 -1.80 -4.03
C PHE A 274 -5.80 -3.03 -3.55
N VAL A 275 -7.12 -2.89 -3.35
CA VAL A 275 -7.98 -4.01 -2.93
C VAL A 275 -8.04 -5.10 -3.99
N THR A 276 -8.11 -4.73 -5.27
CA THR A 276 -8.16 -5.70 -6.38
C THR A 276 -6.89 -6.55 -6.42
N THR A 277 -5.72 -5.92 -6.36
CA THR A 277 -4.45 -6.64 -6.40
C THR A 277 -4.16 -7.39 -5.11
N SER A 278 -4.63 -6.93 -3.96
CA SER A 278 -4.60 -7.71 -2.71
C SER A 278 -5.38 -9.03 -2.81
N ARG A 279 -6.48 -9.06 -3.57
CA ARG A 279 -7.20 -10.32 -3.87
C ARG A 279 -6.38 -11.21 -4.79
N PHE A 280 -5.68 -10.65 -5.76
CA PHE A 280 -4.77 -11.41 -6.61
C PHE A 280 -3.61 -12.00 -5.81
N GLU A 281 -3.13 -11.35 -4.76
CA GLU A 281 -2.12 -11.95 -3.86
C GLU A 281 -2.65 -13.22 -3.19
N TRP A 282 -3.86 -13.20 -2.64
CA TRP A 282 -4.48 -14.42 -2.10
C TRP A 282 -4.60 -15.50 -3.17
N MET A 283 -5.09 -15.14 -4.35
CA MET A 283 -5.25 -16.08 -5.47
C MET A 283 -3.91 -16.65 -5.94
N PHE A 284 -2.81 -15.91 -5.79
CA PHE A 284 -1.48 -16.34 -6.20
C PHE A 284 -0.98 -17.50 -5.32
N TRP A 285 -1.18 -17.44 -4.00
CA TRP A 285 -0.89 -18.58 -3.12
C TRP A 285 -1.81 -19.75 -3.39
N ASP A 286 -3.10 -19.53 -3.64
CA ASP A 286 -4.07 -20.58 -3.98
C ASP A 286 -3.72 -21.26 -5.31
N MET A 287 -3.31 -20.49 -6.33
CA MET A 287 -2.75 -20.97 -7.58
C MET A 287 -1.55 -21.90 -7.35
N GLY A 288 -0.59 -21.46 -6.52
CA GLY A 288 0.59 -22.24 -6.14
C GLY A 288 0.21 -23.53 -5.43
N PHE A 289 -0.69 -23.44 -4.43
CA PHE A 289 -1.15 -24.59 -3.64
C PHE A 289 -1.83 -25.68 -4.49
N ARG A 290 -2.67 -25.27 -5.43
CA ARG A 290 -3.41 -26.18 -6.31
C ARG A 290 -2.66 -26.59 -7.57
N CYS A 291 -1.45 -26.06 -7.80
CA CYS A 291 -0.72 -26.19 -9.08
C CYS A 291 -1.64 -25.88 -10.26
N GLU A 292 -2.28 -24.70 -10.27
CA GLU A 292 -3.34 -24.32 -11.19
C GLU A 292 -2.93 -24.49 -12.65
N GLN A 293 -3.78 -25.16 -13.41
CA GLN A 293 -3.61 -25.40 -14.84
C GLN A 293 -4.78 -24.82 -15.64
N TRP A 294 -4.54 -24.60 -16.92
CA TRP A 294 -5.63 -24.27 -17.84
C TRP A 294 -6.59 -25.45 -17.92
N PRO A 295 -7.91 -25.22 -17.89
CA PRO A 295 -8.92 -26.29 -17.87
C PRO A 295 -9.09 -26.98 -19.24
N VAL A 296 -8.52 -26.40 -20.30
CA VAL A 296 -8.60 -26.84 -21.69
C VAL A 296 -7.26 -26.70 -22.37
#